data_5687e846f8f7a5a51d0910c24198b60e
#
_entry.id   5687e846f8f7a5a51d0910c24198b60e
#
_cell.length_a   1.000
_cell.length_b   1.000
_cell.length_c   1.000
_cell.angle_alpha   90.00
_cell.angle_beta   90.00
_cell.angle_gamma   90.00
#
_symmetry.space_group_name_H-M   'P 1'
#
loop_
_entity.id
_entity.type
_entity.pdbx_description
1 polymer ?
#
loop_
_entity_poly.entity_id
_entity_poly.type
_entity_poly.pdbx_seq_one_letter_code
_entity_poly.pdbx_strand_id
1 'polypeptide(L)'
;MRPLARTATGLASAGGFTTLACLTHADPALRGLFRAGGSHYGVSDPESLARDTHKFESRYLDWLIAPLTPGNRQAYLDRSPVRNAGRLSAPVTFFQGAEDKIVPPGQTEQMVTALREKGITTQYLLFAGEQHGFRQAANIRWALDAEFYFFDTLVFRGQRPA
;
A
#
# COMPACT_ATOMS: atom_id res chain seq x y z
N MET A 1 10.19 8.39 -27.70
CA MET A 1 10.35 8.31 -26.23
C MET A 1 9.02 8.65 -25.59
N ARG A 2 8.38 7.75 -24.84
CA ARG A 2 7.25 8.13 -23.98
C ARG A 2 7.78 9.09 -22.91
N PRO A 3 7.11 10.22 -22.64
CA PRO A 3 7.50 11.05 -21.51
C PRO A 3 7.46 10.20 -20.25
N LEU A 4 8.52 10.21 -19.47
CA LEU A 4 8.60 9.52 -18.19
C LEU A 4 7.38 9.94 -17.35
N ALA A 5 6.55 8.99 -16.98
CA ALA A 5 5.38 9.27 -16.17
C ALA A 5 5.77 9.99 -14.88
N ARG A 6 5.19 11.17 -14.65
CA ARG A 6 5.37 11.96 -13.41
C ARG A 6 4.24 11.68 -12.43
N THR A 7 3.73 10.46 -12.43
CA THR A 7 2.54 10.11 -11.67
C THR A 7 2.95 9.35 -10.42
N ALA A 8 2.50 9.83 -9.28
CA ALA A 8 2.48 9.10 -8.02
C ALA A 8 1.03 8.72 -7.69
N THR A 9 0.85 7.68 -6.91
CA THR A 9 -0.46 7.28 -6.39
C THR A 9 -0.36 7.13 -4.88
N GLY A 10 -1.29 7.77 -4.15
CA GLY A 10 -1.35 7.69 -2.69
C GLY A 10 -2.80 7.70 -2.25
N LEU A 11 -3.22 6.67 -1.52
CA LEU A 11 -4.60 6.49 -1.08
C LEU A 11 -4.64 5.76 0.27
N ALA A 12 -5.83 5.77 0.91
CA ALA A 12 -6.05 5.23 2.25
C ALA A 12 -6.94 3.98 2.24
N SER A 13 -6.74 3.07 3.18
CA SER A 13 -7.57 1.87 3.40
C SER A 13 -7.70 1.02 2.12
N ALA A 14 -8.90 0.76 1.62
CA ALA A 14 -9.12 0.10 0.32
C ALA A 14 -8.38 0.80 -0.83
N GLY A 15 -8.22 2.13 -0.76
CA GLY A 15 -7.41 2.88 -1.71
C GLY A 15 -5.91 2.59 -1.56
N GLY A 16 -5.41 2.39 -0.34
CA GLY A 16 -4.05 1.92 -0.10
C GLY A 16 -3.80 0.55 -0.74
N PHE A 17 -4.77 -0.37 -0.62
CA PHE A 17 -4.75 -1.63 -1.38
C PHE A 17 -4.67 -1.37 -2.88
N THR A 18 -5.51 -0.49 -3.43
CA THR A 18 -5.52 -0.16 -4.86
C THR A 18 -4.15 0.34 -5.32
N THR A 19 -3.52 1.23 -4.55
CA THR A 19 -2.15 1.70 -4.81
C THR A 19 -1.16 0.53 -4.91
N LEU A 20 -1.14 -0.33 -3.91
CA LEU A 20 -0.22 -1.47 -3.87
C LEU A 20 -0.53 -2.49 -4.97
N ALA A 21 -1.81 -2.75 -5.25
CA ALA A 21 -2.24 -3.64 -6.32
C ALA A 21 -1.80 -3.14 -7.71
N CYS A 22 -1.92 -1.84 -7.99
CA CYS A 22 -1.43 -1.24 -9.23
C CYS A 22 0.09 -1.40 -9.39
N LEU A 23 0.84 -1.19 -8.30
CA LEU A 23 2.31 -1.27 -8.31
C LEU A 23 2.83 -2.72 -8.44
N THR A 24 2.04 -3.70 -8.03
CA THR A 24 2.40 -5.13 -8.06
C THR A 24 1.71 -5.90 -9.19
N HIS A 25 0.91 -5.21 -10.03
CA HIS A 25 0.10 -5.85 -11.07
C HIS A 25 0.96 -6.56 -12.13
N ALA A 26 0.42 -7.65 -12.66
CA ALA A 26 1.10 -8.43 -13.70
C ALA A 26 1.10 -7.75 -15.07
N ASP A 27 0.10 -6.91 -15.36
CA ASP A 27 -0.05 -6.24 -16.65
C ASP A 27 1.14 -5.33 -16.95
N PRO A 28 1.86 -5.56 -18.06
CA PRO A 28 2.97 -4.71 -18.47
C PRO A 28 2.60 -3.24 -18.67
N ALA A 29 1.33 -2.92 -18.98
CA ALA A 29 0.86 -1.55 -19.17
C ALA A 29 0.95 -0.72 -17.89
N LEU A 30 0.86 -1.34 -16.72
CA LEU A 30 0.98 -0.68 -15.42
C LEU A 30 2.43 -0.57 -14.94
N ARG A 31 3.37 -1.32 -15.53
CA ARG A 31 4.77 -1.27 -15.16
C ARG A 31 5.38 0.08 -15.53
N GLY A 32 5.93 0.77 -14.53
CA GLY A 32 6.55 2.08 -14.72
C GLY A 32 5.57 3.22 -15.00
N LEU A 33 4.24 2.96 -14.92
CA LEU A 33 3.24 4.02 -14.98
C LEU A 33 3.37 4.96 -13.79
N PHE A 34 3.58 4.40 -12.60
CA PHE A 34 3.78 5.14 -11.36
C PHE A 34 5.26 5.18 -10.99
N ARG A 35 5.74 6.36 -10.62
CA ARG A 35 7.12 6.60 -10.18
C ARG A 35 7.31 6.37 -8.68
N ALA A 36 6.24 6.44 -7.92
CA ALA A 36 6.20 6.17 -6.50
C ALA A 36 4.77 5.87 -6.05
N GLY A 37 4.61 5.27 -4.87
CA GLY A 37 3.34 5.02 -4.22
C GLY A 37 3.29 5.47 -2.77
N GLY A 38 2.08 5.81 -2.28
CA GLY A 38 1.77 6.08 -0.88
C GLY A 38 0.61 5.19 -0.43
N SER A 39 0.78 4.49 0.67
CA SER A 39 -0.26 3.64 1.25
C SER A 39 -0.52 4.04 2.70
N HIS A 40 -1.69 4.59 2.96
CA HIS A 40 -2.15 4.89 4.31
C HIS A 40 -3.00 3.73 4.80
N TYR A 41 -2.51 2.99 5.81
CA TYR A 41 -3.19 1.84 6.42
C TYR A 41 -3.88 0.93 5.40
N GLY A 42 -3.19 0.63 4.28
CA GLY A 42 -3.73 -0.16 3.19
C GLY A 42 -3.57 -1.67 3.41
N VAL A 43 -4.51 -2.43 2.86
CA VAL A 43 -4.43 -3.90 2.85
C VAL A 43 -3.32 -4.35 1.92
N SER A 44 -2.47 -5.28 2.37
CA SER A 44 -1.42 -5.89 1.55
C SER A 44 -1.63 -7.38 1.31
N ASP A 45 -2.33 -8.06 2.22
CA ASP A 45 -2.70 -9.46 2.10
C ASP A 45 -4.21 -9.67 2.36
N PRO A 46 -5.04 -9.72 1.31
CA PRO A 46 -6.47 -9.97 1.45
C PRO A 46 -6.79 -11.32 2.09
N GLU A 47 -5.95 -12.36 1.91
CA GLU A 47 -6.17 -13.67 2.54
C GLU A 47 -6.04 -13.58 4.06
N SER A 48 -4.98 -12.95 4.55
CA SER A 48 -4.79 -12.71 5.98
C SER A 48 -5.92 -11.86 6.54
N LEU A 49 -6.28 -10.76 5.86
CA LEU A 49 -7.39 -9.92 6.30
C LEU A 49 -8.70 -10.71 6.40
N ALA A 50 -9.03 -11.57 5.42
CA ALA A 50 -10.25 -12.37 5.44
C ALA A 50 -10.32 -13.34 6.62
N ARG A 51 -9.17 -13.81 7.11
CA ARG A 51 -9.08 -14.70 8.28
C ARG A 51 -9.21 -13.96 9.61
N ASP A 52 -8.68 -12.73 9.67
CA ASP A 52 -8.54 -11.95 10.88
C ASP A 52 -9.58 -10.83 11.00
N THR A 53 -10.51 -10.76 10.02
CA THR A 53 -11.41 -9.63 9.89
C THR A 53 -12.43 -9.51 10.99
N HIS A 54 -12.80 -8.28 11.26
CA HIS A 54 -13.80 -7.87 12.24
C HIS A 54 -15.22 -8.27 11.81
N LYS A 55 -16.09 -8.53 12.79
CA LYS A 55 -17.45 -9.03 12.61
C LYS A 55 -18.32 -8.23 11.62
N PHE A 56 -18.10 -6.93 11.50
CA PHE A 56 -18.83 -6.05 10.57
C PHE A 56 -18.38 -6.17 9.11
N GLU A 57 -17.13 -6.60 8.87
CA GLU A 57 -16.58 -6.75 7.53
C GLU A 57 -16.39 -8.22 7.14
N SER A 58 -16.90 -9.17 7.96
CA SER A 58 -16.66 -10.60 7.81
C SER A 58 -17.05 -11.19 6.45
N ARG A 59 -17.91 -10.51 5.67
CA ARG A 59 -18.30 -10.90 4.31
C ARG A 59 -17.94 -9.88 3.24
N TYR A 60 -17.21 -8.82 3.59
CA TYR A 60 -16.86 -7.78 2.63
C TYR A 60 -16.00 -8.33 1.49
N LEU A 61 -15.00 -9.14 1.82
CA LEU A 61 -14.13 -9.77 0.83
C LEU A 61 -14.83 -10.88 0.04
N ASP A 62 -15.87 -11.53 0.59
CA ASP A 62 -16.69 -12.49 -0.16
C ASP A 62 -17.35 -11.83 -1.38
N TRP A 63 -17.77 -10.58 -1.24
CA TRP A 63 -18.36 -9.79 -2.33
C TRP A 63 -17.32 -9.28 -3.32
N LEU A 64 -16.16 -8.85 -2.84
CA LEU A 64 -15.13 -8.24 -3.69
C LEU A 64 -14.28 -9.29 -4.43
N ILE A 65 -14.10 -10.46 -3.84
CA ILE A 65 -13.25 -11.51 -4.40
C ILE A 65 -14.07 -12.79 -4.61
N ALA A 66 -14.35 -13.50 -3.52
CA ALA A 66 -15.18 -14.71 -3.42
C ALA A 66 -15.14 -15.17 -1.95
N PRO A 67 -16.08 -16.05 -1.50
CA PRO A 67 -15.92 -16.71 -0.21
C PRO A 67 -14.58 -17.43 -0.11
N LEU A 68 -13.84 -17.22 1.00
CA LEU A 68 -12.51 -17.83 1.18
C LEU A 68 -12.66 -19.34 1.45
N THR A 69 -12.44 -20.13 0.42
CA THR A 69 -12.44 -21.59 0.45
C THR A 69 -11.16 -22.12 -0.20
N PRO A 70 -10.80 -23.40 -0.02
CA PRO A 70 -9.65 -23.98 -0.74
C PRO A 70 -9.75 -23.80 -2.25
N GLY A 71 -10.94 -23.89 -2.85
CA GLY A 71 -11.16 -23.73 -4.28
C GLY A 71 -11.01 -22.29 -4.78
N ASN A 72 -11.23 -21.29 -3.92
CA ASN A 72 -11.17 -19.86 -4.29
C ASN A 72 -9.90 -19.16 -3.77
N ARG A 73 -9.05 -19.87 -3.04
CA ARG A 73 -7.84 -19.31 -2.42
C ARG A 73 -6.93 -18.63 -3.42
N GLN A 74 -6.78 -19.19 -4.63
CA GLN A 74 -5.91 -18.64 -5.67
C GLN A 74 -6.31 -17.20 -6.04
N ALA A 75 -7.61 -16.89 -6.07
CA ALA A 75 -8.11 -15.55 -6.34
C ALA A 75 -7.64 -14.50 -5.31
N TYR A 76 -7.44 -14.90 -4.05
CA TYR A 76 -6.86 -14.05 -3.01
C TYR A 76 -5.37 -13.84 -3.21
N LEU A 77 -4.63 -14.93 -3.52
CA LEU A 77 -3.18 -14.88 -3.74
C LEU A 77 -2.82 -14.01 -4.95
N ASP A 78 -3.58 -14.13 -6.04
CA ASP A 78 -3.37 -13.35 -7.26
C ASP A 78 -3.57 -11.85 -7.03
N ARG A 79 -4.46 -11.48 -6.10
CA ARG A 79 -4.77 -10.11 -5.74
C ARG A 79 -3.95 -9.57 -4.56
N SER A 80 -3.13 -10.40 -3.92
CA SER A 80 -2.35 -10.02 -2.74
C SER A 80 -1.10 -9.21 -3.14
N PRO A 81 -1.01 -7.91 -2.83
CA PRO A 81 0.20 -7.12 -3.11
C PRO A 81 1.47 -7.72 -2.52
N VAL A 82 1.43 -8.21 -1.28
CA VAL A 82 2.62 -8.75 -0.63
C VAL A 82 3.12 -10.02 -1.31
N ARG A 83 2.21 -10.88 -1.80
CA ARG A 83 2.58 -12.09 -2.58
C ARG A 83 3.18 -11.74 -3.94
N ASN A 84 2.80 -10.59 -4.47
CA ASN A 84 3.23 -10.08 -5.76
C ASN A 84 4.30 -8.98 -5.66
N ALA A 85 4.84 -8.72 -4.47
CA ALA A 85 5.86 -7.70 -4.20
C ALA A 85 7.12 -7.86 -5.09
N GLY A 86 7.39 -9.08 -5.56
CA GLY A 86 8.45 -9.35 -6.53
C GLY A 86 8.34 -8.53 -7.83
N ARG A 87 7.17 -8.07 -8.22
CA ARG A 87 6.94 -7.25 -9.43
C ARG A 87 7.09 -5.75 -9.19
N LEU A 88 7.02 -5.30 -7.93
CA LEU A 88 7.12 -3.89 -7.57
C LEU A 88 8.55 -3.39 -7.74
N SER A 89 8.74 -2.23 -8.37
CA SER A 89 10.03 -1.58 -8.59
C SER A 89 10.03 -0.10 -8.20
N ALA A 90 8.87 0.49 -7.94
CA ALA A 90 8.73 1.89 -7.55
C ALA A 90 8.96 2.08 -6.04
N PRO A 91 9.54 3.20 -5.58
CA PRO A 91 9.56 3.57 -4.17
C PRO A 91 8.17 3.68 -3.57
N VAL A 92 8.02 3.29 -2.29
CA VAL A 92 6.73 3.36 -1.58
C VAL A 92 6.88 3.96 -0.19
N THR A 93 5.98 4.88 0.18
CA THR A 93 5.82 5.36 1.55
C THR A 93 4.58 4.74 2.19
N PHE A 94 4.71 4.36 3.46
CA PHE A 94 3.65 3.73 4.25
C PHE A 94 3.38 4.53 5.52
N PHE A 95 2.09 4.68 5.84
CA PHE A 95 1.60 5.33 7.04
C PHE A 95 0.61 4.42 7.73
N GLN A 96 0.83 4.13 9.03
CA GLN A 96 0.07 3.14 9.77
C GLN A 96 -0.22 3.60 11.19
N GLY A 97 -1.44 3.38 11.68
CA GLY A 97 -1.78 3.55 13.08
C GLY A 97 -1.36 2.29 13.88
N ALA A 98 -0.68 2.50 15.01
CA ALA A 98 -0.22 1.39 15.84
C ALA A 98 -1.37 0.61 16.50
N GLU A 99 -2.53 1.25 16.68
CA GLU A 99 -3.72 0.68 17.31
C GLU A 99 -4.81 0.32 16.28
N ASP A 100 -4.45 0.23 14.99
CA ASP A 100 -5.38 -0.12 13.92
C ASP A 100 -5.81 -1.58 14.04
N LYS A 101 -7.10 -1.79 14.33
CA LYS A 101 -7.74 -3.11 14.45
C LYS A 101 -8.54 -3.49 13.21
N ILE A 102 -8.70 -2.58 12.25
CA ILE A 102 -9.41 -2.83 10.98
C ILE A 102 -8.43 -3.41 9.97
N VAL A 103 -7.31 -2.71 9.75
CA VAL A 103 -6.17 -3.19 8.97
C VAL A 103 -4.95 -3.21 9.91
N PRO A 104 -4.65 -4.34 10.56
CA PRO A 104 -3.59 -4.42 11.55
C PRO A 104 -2.21 -4.02 10.99
N PRO A 105 -1.31 -3.42 11.82
CA PRO A 105 0.03 -3.01 11.39
C PRO A 105 0.84 -4.08 10.68
N GLY A 106 0.64 -5.36 11.03
CA GLY A 106 1.28 -6.48 10.37
C GLY A 106 1.04 -6.55 8.85
N GLN A 107 -0.08 -6.01 8.35
CA GLN A 107 -0.34 -5.88 6.92
C GLN A 107 0.71 -4.98 6.25
N THR A 108 0.93 -3.81 6.82
CA THR A 108 1.94 -2.85 6.33
C THR A 108 3.37 -3.39 6.53
N GLU A 109 3.67 -3.97 7.68
CA GLU A 109 5.01 -4.47 8.02
C GLU A 109 5.49 -5.59 7.10
N GLN A 110 4.60 -6.51 6.72
CA GLN A 110 4.91 -7.55 5.75
C GLN A 110 5.33 -6.94 4.39
N MET A 111 4.62 -5.94 3.92
CA MET A 111 4.93 -5.27 2.67
C MET A 111 6.25 -4.49 2.76
N VAL A 112 6.45 -3.74 3.84
CA VAL A 112 7.68 -2.99 4.12
C VAL A 112 8.90 -3.93 4.13
N THR A 113 8.79 -5.07 4.81
CA THR A 113 9.84 -6.08 4.87
C THR A 113 10.16 -6.60 3.47
N ALA A 114 9.16 -7.04 2.71
CA ALA A 114 9.35 -7.57 1.36
C ALA A 114 10.01 -6.55 0.41
N LEU A 115 9.68 -5.27 0.52
CA LEU A 115 10.29 -4.22 -0.31
C LEU A 115 11.73 -3.89 0.11
N ARG A 116 12.01 -3.85 1.41
CA ARG A 116 13.37 -3.63 1.94
C ARG A 116 14.32 -4.75 1.56
N GLU A 117 13.87 -6.00 1.62
CA GLU A 117 14.66 -7.17 1.17
C GLU A 117 15.01 -7.09 -0.32
N LYS A 118 14.16 -6.45 -1.13
CA LYS A 118 14.44 -6.16 -2.55
C LYS A 118 15.32 -4.92 -2.79
N GLY A 119 15.69 -4.18 -1.76
CA GLY A 119 16.41 -2.91 -1.90
C GLY A 119 15.56 -1.78 -2.49
N ILE A 120 14.22 -1.87 -2.44
CA ILE A 120 13.32 -0.81 -2.88
C ILE A 120 13.29 0.29 -1.81
N THR A 121 13.46 1.55 -2.23
CA THR A 121 13.34 2.70 -1.32
C THR A 121 11.97 2.71 -0.66
N THR A 122 11.96 2.56 0.67
CA THR A 122 10.74 2.37 1.45
C THR A 122 10.79 3.25 2.69
N GLN A 123 9.79 4.13 2.83
CA GLN A 123 9.53 4.89 4.04
C GLN A 123 8.40 4.22 4.81
N TYR A 124 8.50 4.14 6.13
CA TYR A 124 7.44 3.62 7.00
C TYR A 124 7.33 4.48 8.25
N LEU A 125 6.14 5.06 8.46
CA LEU A 125 5.79 5.82 9.65
C LEU A 125 4.66 5.11 10.40
N LEU A 126 4.96 4.70 11.63
CA LEU A 126 4.00 4.10 12.55
C LEU A 126 3.63 5.12 13.62
N PHE A 127 2.35 5.45 13.74
CA PHE A 127 1.84 6.47 14.63
C PHE A 127 1.21 5.85 15.88
N ALA A 128 1.86 6.05 17.03
CA ALA A 128 1.31 5.65 18.33
C ALA A 128 0.00 6.41 18.62
N GLY A 129 -0.99 5.71 19.20
CA GLY A 129 -2.28 6.28 19.55
C GLY A 129 -3.21 6.54 18.35
N GLU A 130 -2.82 6.14 17.15
CA GLU A 130 -3.68 6.21 15.96
C GLU A 130 -4.24 4.84 15.59
N GLN A 131 -5.45 4.86 15.05
CA GLN A 131 -6.22 3.71 14.62
C GLN A 131 -6.37 3.69 13.08
N HIS A 132 -7.47 3.08 12.59
CA HIS A 132 -7.80 3.12 11.17
C HIS A 132 -8.35 4.51 10.81
N GLY A 133 -7.54 5.31 10.11
CA GLY A 133 -7.77 6.75 9.91
C GLY A 133 -7.21 7.59 11.06
N PHE A 134 -6.30 8.49 10.74
CA PHE A 134 -5.64 9.35 11.73
C PHE A 134 -6.59 10.44 12.22
N ARG A 135 -6.53 10.74 13.51
CA ARG A 135 -7.43 11.71 14.18
C ARG A 135 -6.68 12.84 14.87
N GLN A 136 -5.42 12.59 15.26
CA GLN A 136 -4.60 13.60 15.91
C GLN A 136 -4.04 14.55 14.83
N ALA A 137 -4.34 15.85 14.95
CA ALA A 137 -3.96 16.86 13.96
C ALA A 137 -2.44 16.90 13.69
N ALA A 138 -1.62 16.66 14.72
CA ALA A 138 -0.16 16.59 14.58
C ALA A 138 0.27 15.44 13.69
N ASN A 139 -0.33 14.25 13.85
CA ASN A 139 -0.03 13.06 13.07
C ASN A 139 -0.52 13.18 11.63
N ILE A 140 -1.71 13.77 11.44
CA ILE A 140 -2.26 14.05 10.09
C ILE A 140 -1.30 14.97 9.34
N ARG A 141 -0.88 16.07 9.97
CA ARG A 141 0.08 17.01 9.37
C ARG A 141 1.39 16.31 9.02
N TRP A 142 1.95 15.57 9.98
CA TRP A 142 3.21 14.87 9.75
C TRP A 142 3.11 13.86 8.61
N ALA A 143 2.02 13.09 8.53
CA ALA A 143 1.80 12.15 7.43
C ALA A 143 1.76 12.86 6.08
N LEU A 144 1.02 13.98 5.97
CA LEU A 144 0.92 14.77 4.74
C LEU A 144 2.27 15.39 4.34
N ASP A 145 3.00 15.97 5.30
CA ASP A 145 4.31 16.58 5.05
C ASP A 145 5.34 15.52 4.61
N ALA A 146 5.32 14.34 5.25
CA ALA A 146 6.21 13.24 4.92
C ALA A 146 5.89 12.64 3.54
N GLU A 147 4.62 12.49 3.18
CA GLU A 147 4.19 12.02 1.86
C GLU A 147 4.59 13.02 0.77
N PHE A 148 4.31 14.30 1.01
CA PHE A 148 4.71 15.36 0.09
C PHE A 148 6.22 15.37 -0.12
N TYR A 149 7.01 15.31 0.95
CA TYR A 149 8.48 15.28 0.87
C TYR A 149 8.99 14.06 0.10
N PHE A 150 8.38 12.89 0.34
CA PHE A 150 8.74 11.65 -0.35
C PHE A 150 8.50 11.77 -1.85
N PHE A 151 7.34 12.25 -2.26
CA PHE A 151 7.03 12.43 -3.67
C PHE A 151 7.83 13.57 -4.31
N ASP A 152 8.00 14.70 -3.62
CA ASP A 152 8.80 15.81 -4.14
C ASP A 152 10.24 15.35 -4.42
N THR A 153 10.84 14.63 -3.49
CA THR A 153 12.22 14.16 -3.60
C THR A 153 12.40 13.12 -4.72
N LEU A 154 11.54 12.10 -4.76
CA LEU A 154 11.73 10.93 -5.62
C LEU A 154 11.08 11.08 -7.00
N VAL A 155 10.03 11.89 -7.13
CA VAL A 155 9.28 12.04 -8.39
C VAL A 155 9.57 13.35 -9.07
N PHE A 156 9.64 14.46 -8.33
CA PHE A 156 9.67 15.80 -8.92
C PHE A 156 11.07 16.43 -8.98
N ARG A 157 11.88 16.36 -7.90
CA ARG A 157 13.21 17.02 -7.89
C ARG A 157 14.23 16.35 -8.80
N GLY A 158 14.22 15.04 -8.92
CA GLY A 158 15.11 14.32 -9.83
C GLY A 158 14.91 14.64 -11.32
N GLN A 159 13.97 15.53 -11.65
CA GLN A 159 13.58 15.90 -13.01
C GLN A 159 13.62 17.42 -13.24
N ARG A 160 14.05 18.22 -12.27
CA ARG A 160 14.26 19.65 -12.51
C ARG A 160 15.50 19.80 -13.40
N PRO A 161 15.40 20.45 -14.58
CA PRO A 161 16.61 20.83 -15.32
C PRO A 161 17.46 21.74 -14.44
N ALA A 162 18.77 21.54 -14.48
CA ALA A 162 19.75 22.40 -13.84
C ALA A 162 19.63 23.82 -14.33
#